data_c175bf96e7b6dd8f7e85f02bef36fce3
#
_entry.id   c175bf96e7b6dd8f7e85f02bef36fce3
#
_cell.length_a   1.000
_cell.length_b   1.000
_cell.length_c   1.000
_cell.angle_alpha   90.00
_cell.angle_beta   90.00
_cell.angle_gamma   90.00
#
_symmetry.space_group_name_H-M   'P 1'
#
loop_
_entity.id
_entity.type
_entity.pdbx_description
1 polymer ?
#
loop_
_entity_poly.entity_id
_entity_poly.type
_entity_poly.pdbx_seq_one_letter_code
_entity_poly.pdbx_strand_id
1 'polypeptide(L)'
;MTTLQLPEPKVLSMPLGEALQKRRTNRDCTDAVLSDDELAALLWACAGITSEDGRRTVPSTLDLRAVSAYVLRADGAWRFDAEKNALVRTAEADVRELSTTYQFEYVKK
;
A
#
# COMPACT_ATOMS: atom_id res chain seq x y z
N MET A 1 -0.17 -12.50 16.48
CA MET A 1 0.11 -11.18 15.86
C MET A 1 -1.20 -10.42 15.71
N THR A 2 -1.13 -9.10 15.84
CA THR A 2 -2.29 -8.24 15.64
C THR A 2 -2.64 -8.17 14.16
N THR A 3 -3.92 -8.36 13.85
CA THR A 3 -4.43 -8.29 12.48
C THR A 3 -5.50 -7.21 12.40
N LEU A 4 -5.40 -6.34 11.40
CA LEU A 4 -6.39 -5.33 11.09
C LEU A 4 -7.11 -5.71 9.80
N GLN A 5 -8.42 -6.00 9.90
CA GLN A 5 -9.22 -6.29 8.73
C GLN A 5 -9.51 -4.99 7.99
N LEU A 6 -9.19 -4.96 6.69
CA LEU A 6 -9.47 -3.80 5.85
C LEU A 6 -10.89 -3.88 5.30
N PRO A 7 -11.53 -2.72 5.04
CA PRO A 7 -12.80 -2.71 4.30
C PRO A 7 -12.58 -3.18 2.86
N GLU A 8 -13.65 -3.58 2.20
CA GLU A 8 -13.56 -3.91 0.78
C GLU A 8 -13.13 -2.69 -0.01
N PRO A 9 -12.20 -2.86 -0.98
CA PRO A 9 -11.74 -1.73 -1.78
C PRO A 9 -12.89 -1.14 -2.59
N LYS A 10 -13.01 0.18 -2.53
CA LYS A 10 -13.99 0.89 -3.38
C LYS A 10 -13.52 0.87 -4.83
N VAL A 11 -14.47 0.80 -5.75
CA VAL A 11 -14.16 0.89 -7.17
C VAL A 11 -13.54 2.26 -7.45
N LEU A 12 -12.38 2.24 -8.11
CA LEU A 12 -11.70 3.46 -8.52
C LEU A 12 -12.43 4.03 -9.74
N SER A 13 -12.91 5.27 -9.64
CA SER A 13 -13.81 5.85 -10.64
C SER A 13 -13.14 6.74 -11.67
N MET A 14 -11.87 7.12 -11.46
CA MET A 14 -11.16 7.96 -12.43
C MET A 14 -10.82 7.15 -13.68
N PRO A 15 -11.18 7.62 -14.89
CA PRO A 15 -10.78 6.96 -16.12
C PRO A 15 -9.26 6.85 -16.24
N LEU A 16 -8.77 5.74 -16.79
CA LEU A 16 -7.33 5.48 -16.90
C LEU A 16 -6.60 6.59 -17.66
N GLY A 17 -7.17 7.07 -18.78
CA GLY A 17 -6.54 8.14 -19.56
C GLY A 17 -6.37 9.42 -18.75
N GLU A 18 -7.38 9.78 -17.96
CA GLU A 18 -7.30 10.94 -17.08
C GLU A 18 -6.23 10.76 -16.00
N ALA A 19 -6.16 9.58 -15.39
CA ALA A 19 -5.16 9.28 -14.38
C ALA A 19 -3.74 9.40 -14.95
N LEU A 20 -3.52 8.86 -16.15
CA LEU A 20 -2.22 8.96 -16.82
C LEU A 20 -1.82 10.41 -17.13
N GLN A 21 -2.79 11.24 -17.57
CA GLN A 21 -2.52 12.64 -17.86
C GLN A 21 -2.23 13.46 -16.60
N LYS A 22 -2.89 13.16 -15.50
CA LYS A 22 -2.75 13.92 -14.25
C LYS A 22 -1.59 13.47 -13.37
N ARG A 23 -1.08 12.26 -13.57
CA ARG A 23 -0.01 11.74 -12.75
C ARG A 23 1.23 12.64 -12.82
N ARG A 24 1.71 13.07 -11.69
CA ARG A 24 2.96 13.83 -11.53
C ARG A 24 3.69 13.33 -10.31
N THR A 25 4.99 13.42 -10.32
CA THR A 25 5.78 13.21 -9.11
C THR A 25 5.53 14.37 -8.16
N ASN A 26 5.06 14.06 -6.96
CA ASN A 26 4.82 15.06 -5.93
C ASN A 26 5.50 14.59 -4.64
N ARG A 27 6.42 15.40 -4.13
CA ARG A 27 7.16 15.11 -2.90
C ARG A 27 6.71 15.94 -1.72
N ASP A 28 5.69 16.79 -1.92
CA ASP A 28 5.10 17.58 -0.85
C ASP A 28 4.05 16.74 -0.14
N CYS A 29 4.34 16.34 1.09
CA CYS A 29 3.45 15.51 1.89
C CYS A 29 2.82 16.34 3.00
N THR A 30 1.60 15.96 3.38
CA THR A 30 0.91 16.56 4.53
C THR A 30 0.95 15.61 5.71
N ASP A 31 0.53 16.09 6.88
CA ASP A 31 0.38 15.26 8.07
C ASP A 31 -0.95 14.49 8.10
N ALA A 32 -1.73 14.57 7.04
CA ALA A 32 -3.01 13.88 6.95
C ALA A 32 -2.83 12.37 7.02
N VAL A 33 -3.71 11.72 7.79
CA VAL A 33 -3.72 10.26 7.92
C VAL A 33 -4.74 9.69 6.95
N LEU A 34 -4.35 8.66 6.20
CA LEU A 34 -5.27 7.97 5.29
C LEU A 34 -6.35 7.25 6.08
N SER A 35 -7.58 7.33 5.61
CA SER A 35 -8.67 6.53 6.15
C SER A 35 -8.47 5.05 5.80
N ASP A 36 -9.17 4.17 6.50
CA ASP A 36 -9.10 2.74 6.20
C ASP A 36 -9.60 2.45 4.78
N ASP A 37 -10.61 3.17 4.29
CA ASP A 37 -11.09 3.03 2.92
C ASP A 37 -10.04 3.44 1.89
N GLU A 38 -9.36 4.55 2.12
CA GLU A 38 -8.29 5.03 1.23
C GLU A 38 -7.11 4.06 1.24
N LEU A 39 -6.73 3.56 2.41
CA LEU A 39 -5.65 2.59 2.55
C LEU A 39 -5.99 1.27 1.86
N ALA A 40 -7.22 0.79 2.02
CA ALA A 40 -7.66 -0.43 1.36
C ALA A 40 -7.61 -0.31 -0.17
N ALA A 41 -8.07 0.82 -0.72
CA ALA A 41 -8.05 1.08 -2.16
C ALA A 41 -6.60 1.14 -2.69
N LEU A 42 -5.72 1.82 -1.98
CA LEU A 42 -4.31 1.94 -2.36
C LEU A 42 -3.60 0.60 -2.36
N LEU A 43 -3.77 -0.20 -1.31
CA LEU A 43 -3.16 -1.52 -1.21
C LEU A 43 -3.70 -2.48 -2.26
N TRP A 44 -4.99 -2.44 -2.54
CA TRP A 44 -5.58 -3.24 -3.61
C TRP A 44 -4.97 -2.86 -4.97
N ALA A 45 -4.81 -1.57 -5.24
CA ALA A 45 -4.20 -1.10 -6.48
C ALA A 45 -2.73 -1.55 -6.61
N CYS A 46 -2.00 -1.59 -5.49
CA CYS A 46 -0.59 -2.01 -5.49
C CYS A 46 -0.39 -3.51 -5.63
N ALA A 47 -1.21 -4.32 -4.96
CA ALA A 47 -0.96 -5.76 -4.86
C ALA A 47 -2.22 -6.59 -4.65
N GLY A 48 -3.39 -6.05 -4.99
CA GLY A 48 -4.67 -6.74 -4.80
C GLY A 48 -4.85 -7.94 -5.73
N ILE A 49 -5.73 -8.84 -5.33
CA ILE A 49 -6.13 -9.98 -6.15
C ILE A 49 -7.32 -9.54 -7.00
N THR A 50 -7.22 -9.76 -8.32
CA THR A 50 -8.22 -9.32 -9.29
C THR A 50 -9.01 -10.46 -9.94
N SER A 51 -8.66 -11.71 -9.67
CA SER A 51 -9.32 -12.86 -10.27
C SER A 51 -9.47 -13.99 -9.27
N GLU A 52 -10.38 -14.91 -9.55
CA GLU A 52 -10.65 -16.08 -8.70
C GLU A 52 -9.43 -17.01 -8.55
N ASP A 53 -8.56 -17.04 -9.56
CA ASP A 53 -7.34 -17.85 -9.52
C ASP A 53 -6.17 -17.18 -8.79
N GLY A 54 -6.40 -16.06 -8.13
CA GLY A 54 -5.40 -15.38 -7.31
C GLY A 54 -4.47 -14.44 -8.05
N ARG A 55 -4.76 -14.11 -9.31
CA ARG A 55 -3.95 -13.14 -10.07
C ARG A 55 -4.03 -11.76 -9.45
N ARG A 56 -2.92 -11.04 -9.53
CA ARG A 56 -2.75 -9.74 -8.90
C ARG A 56 -2.76 -8.59 -9.89
N THR A 57 -2.86 -7.37 -9.37
CA THR A 57 -2.77 -6.14 -10.16
C THR A 57 -1.41 -5.97 -10.84
N VAL A 58 -0.36 -6.58 -10.29
CA VAL A 58 1.01 -6.50 -10.82
C VAL A 58 1.52 -7.88 -11.22
N PRO A 59 2.37 -7.97 -12.25
CA PRO A 59 2.94 -9.24 -12.66
C PRO A 59 3.99 -9.74 -11.65
N SER A 60 4.18 -11.04 -11.63
CA SER A 60 5.24 -11.68 -10.83
C SER A 60 5.96 -12.70 -11.71
N THR A 61 7.29 -12.61 -11.73
CA THR A 61 8.12 -13.53 -12.52
C THR A 61 7.86 -14.99 -12.08
N LEU A 62 7.45 -15.83 -13.00
CA LEU A 62 7.13 -17.23 -12.75
C LEU A 62 6.10 -17.43 -11.62
N ASP A 63 5.29 -16.41 -11.36
CA ASP A 63 4.30 -16.41 -10.28
C ASP A 63 4.90 -16.68 -8.88
N LEU A 64 6.18 -16.31 -8.69
CA LEU A 64 6.89 -16.53 -7.41
C LEU A 64 6.41 -15.61 -6.30
N ARG A 65 5.81 -14.48 -6.65
CA ARG A 65 5.25 -13.51 -5.70
C ARG A 65 6.26 -13.11 -4.62
N ALA A 66 7.50 -12.82 -5.05
CA ALA A 66 8.62 -12.54 -4.16
C ALA A 66 8.53 -11.20 -3.44
N VAL A 67 7.67 -10.29 -3.92
CA VAL A 67 7.52 -8.94 -3.35
C VAL A 67 6.27 -8.90 -2.47
N SER A 68 6.42 -8.36 -1.26
CA SER A 68 5.31 -8.13 -0.33
C SER A 68 5.16 -6.63 -0.10
N ALA A 69 3.92 -6.17 0.06
CA ALA A 69 3.62 -4.79 0.38
C ALA A 69 3.57 -4.60 1.90
N TYR A 70 4.21 -3.55 2.38
CA TYR A 70 4.21 -3.18 3.79
C TYR A 70 3.71 -1.76 3.96
N VAL A 71 2.98 -1.51 5.03
CA VAL A 71 2.53 -0.18 5.42
C VAL A 71 3.25 0.23 6.69
N LEU A 72 3.93 1.36 6.65
CA LEU A 72 4.61 1.93 7.81
C LEU A 72 3.73 3.04 8.39
N ARG A 73 3.24 2.83 9.60
CA ARG A 73 2.35 3.76 10.29
C ARG A 73 2.96 4.16 11.62
N ALA A 74 2.35 5.17 12.26
CA ALA A 74 2.78 5.58 13.60
C ALA A 74 2.66 4.45 14.63
N ASP A 75 1.69 3.55 14.46
CA ASP A 75 1.45 2.44 15.37
C ASP A 75 2.21 1.16 15.01
N GLY A 76 3.05 1.19 14.00
CA GLY A 76 3.89 0.06 13.66
C GLY A 76 4.05 -0.19 12.17
N ALA A 77 4.69 -1.29 11.84
CA ALA A 77 4.82 -1.80 10.48
C ALA A 77 3.85 -2.95 10.28
N TRP A 78 3.16 -2.93 9.15
CA TRP A 78 2.11 -3.88 8.84
C TRP A 78 2.36 -4.51 7.46
N ARG A 79 2.23 -5.82 7.36
CA ARG A 79 2.30 -6.54 6.08
C ARG A 79 0.89 -6.71 5.52
N PHE A 80 0.73 -6.42 4.24
CA PHE A 80 -0.55 -6.61 3.55
C PHE A 80 -0.73 -8.07 3.16
N ASP A 81 -1.84 -8.67 3.61
CA ASP A 81 -2.28 -10.00 3.19
C ASP A 81 -3.41 -9.83 2.19
N ALA A 82 -3.10 -9.99 0.91
CA ALA A 82 -4.06 -9.76 -0.17
C ALA A 82 -5.19 -10.79 -0.16
N GLU A 83 -4.91 -12.03 0.25
CA GLU A 83 -5.92 -13.08 0.28
C GLU A 83 -7.00 -12.79 1.32
N LYS A 84 -6.62 -12.23 2.45
CA LYS A 84 -7.53 -11.90 3.55
C LYS A 84 -7.99 -10.45 3.52
N ASN A 85 -7.42 -9.63 2.62
CA ASN A 85 -7.63 -8.18 2.61
C ASN A 85 -7.41 -7.56 3.98
N ALA A 86 -6.28 -7.88 4.60
CA ALA A 86 -5.98 -7.49 5.96
C ALA A 86 -4.52 -7.06 6.12
N LEU A 87 -4.25 -6.35 7.19
CA LEU A 87 -2.89 -5.98 7.60
C LEU A 87 -2.49 -6.80 8.82
N VAL A 88 -1.29 -7.35 8.80
CA VAL A 88 -0.71 -8.10 9.92
C VAL A 88 0.44 -7.28 10.48
N ARG A 89 0.37 -6.90 11.77
CA ARG A 89 1.43 -6.11 12.40
C ARG A 89 2.69 -6.95 12.55
N THR A 90 3.79 -6.45 12.01
CA THR A 90 5.11 -7.10 12.09
C THR A 90 6.06 -6.39 13.06
N ALA A 91 5.80 -5.13 13.39
CA ALA A 91 6.56 -4.36 14.37
C ALA A 91 5.63 -3.37 15.06
N GLU A 92 5.85 -3.14 16.36
CA GLU A 92 5.01 -2.26 17.16
C GLU A 92 5.54 -0.82 17.24
N ALA A 93 6.78 -0.59 16.84
CA ALA A 93 7.41 0.73 16.89
C ALA A 93 7.14 1.53 15.63
N ASP A 94 7.18 2.85 15.74
CA ASP A 94 7.12 3.74 14.59
C ASP A 94 8.47 3.69 13.86
N VAL A 95 8.49 3.03 12.72
CA VAL A 95 9.72 2.84 11.92
C VAL A 95 9.65 3.60 10.58
N ARG A 96 8.76 4.58 10.46
CA ARG A 96 8.55 5.31 9.20
C ARG A 96 9.83 5.96 8.68
N GLU A 97 10.68 6.48 9.57
CA GLU A 97 11.94 7.11 9.17
C GLU A 97 12.93 6.14 8.55
N LEU A 98 12.87 4.86 8.90
CA LEU A 98 13.79 3.86 8.36
C LEU A 98 13.60 3.62 6.87
N SER A 99 12.41 3.89 6.33
CA SER A 99 12.13 3.74 4.90
C SER A 99 12.95 4.70 4.04
N THR A 100 13.45 5.79 4.62
CA THR A 100 14.20 6.84 3.92
C THR A 100 15.58 7.09 4.54
N THR A 101 16.12 6.14 5.30
CA THR A 101 17.39 6.31 6.03
C THR A 101 18.55 6.73 5.13
N TYR A 102 18.59 6.23 3.90
CA TYR A 102 19.66 6.54 2.94
C TYR A 102 19.25 7.55 1.88
N GLN A 103 18.11 8.23 2.06
CA GLN A 103 17.60 9.21 1.12
C GLN A 103 18.00 10.63 1.53
N PHE A 104 17.93 11.57 0.58
CA PHE A 104 18.10 12.99 0.89
C PHE A 104 16.98 13.49 1.81
N GLU A 105 17.27 14.53 2.58
CA GLU A 105 16.32 15.05 3.57
C GLU A 105 14.95 15.44 2.96
N TYR A 106 14.95 15.97 1.75
CA TYR A 106 13.69 16.35 1.09
C TYR A 106 12.77 15.15 0.80
N VAL A 107 13.31 13.95 0.76
CA VAL A 107 12.53 12.71 0.55
C VAL A 107 11.90 12.24 1.86
N LYS A 108 12.51 12.58 3.00
CA LYS A 108 12.05 12.13 4.32
C LYS A 108 10.80 12.88 4.82
N LYS A 109 10.50 14.00 4.23
CA LYS A 109 9.35 14.80 4.60
C LYS A 109 8.09 14.24 3.97
#